data_b6202d7a464874d1cb6e69e9cda8eaa1
#
_entry.id   b6202d7a464874d1cb6e69e9cda8eaa1
#
_cell.length_a   1.000
_cell.length_b   1.000
_cell.length_c   1.000
_cell.angle_alpha   90.00
_cell.angle_beta   90.00
_cell.angle_gamma   90.00
#
_symmetry.space_group_name_H-M   'P 1'
#
loop_
_entity.id
_entity.type
_entity.pdbx_description
1 polymer ?
#
loop_
_entity_poly.entity_id
_entity_poly.type
_entity_poly.pdbx_seq_one_letter_code
_entity_poly.pdbx_strand_id
1 'polypeptide(L)'
;MQVLYKSTRGKEQAVTASMAILKGLSEDCGLFVPESIPQLDVPMDKLAQMTYQETAYEVMSRFLTDFTEDELKNCINKAYDSKFDTEKIAPLHEADGAYFLELFHGATIAFKDMALSILPHLMTTAAKKNNVKNEIVILTATSGDTGKAAMAGFADVPGTKIIVFYPKHGVSPIQEKQMVTQKGANTYVVGITGNFDDAQTAVKKMFNDHELAAELDQAGFQFSSANSINIGRLVPQIVYYVYAYASLVRDGRIKDGQEINVVVPTGNFGNILAAYYAKQMGLPIHKLICASNENRVLYDFFRTGTYDRKRDFILTTSPSMDILISSNLERLIYRLTGENAEKCAELMKSLSEGGEYTITDEMKAQLGDFYGNFCSEDETAQAISDIYKNSNYVIDTHTAVAAGVYKKYVSETADHLPTVIASTASPYKFTRSVMEALGEEHKDLDDFGLVDALSALSGVPVPRAVEEIRTAPVLHDRVVDAVDMPAAVKDILKIK
;
A
#
# COMPACT_ATOMS: atom_id res chain seq x y z
N MET A 1 -19.67 -20.38 -4.01
CA MET A 1 -18.82 -20.83 -5.13
C MET A 1 -17.37 -20.50 -4.74
N GLN A 2 -16.43 -21.40 -5.02
CA GLN A 2 -15.03 -21.14 -4.70
C GLN A 2 -14.41 -20.16 -5.72
N VAL A 3 -13.78 -19.10 -5.25
CA VAL A 3 -13.02 -18.18 -6.10
C VAL A 3 -11.58 -18.68 -6.20
N LEU A 4 -11.15 -18.99 -7.41
CA LEU A 4 -9.77 -19.37 -7.71
C LEU A 4 -8.99 -18.15 -8.25
N TYR A 5 -7.68 -18.25 -8.18
CA TYR A 5 -6.75 -17.20 -8.60
C TYR A 5 -5.87 -17.70 -9.73
N LYS A 6 -5.79 -16.94 -10.81
CA LYS A 6 -4.98 -17.21 -11.99
C LYS A 6 -3.89 -16.15 -12.16
N SER A 7 -2.83 -16.50 -12.88
CA SER A 7 -1.79 -15.56 -13.25
C SER A 7 -2.26 -14.61 -14.37
N THR A 8 -1.90 -13.33 -14.28
CA THR A 8 -2.08 -12.36 -15.37
C THR A 8 -1.31 -12.73 -16.66
N ARG A 9 -0.35 -13.68 -16.58
CA ARG A 9 0.47 -14.14 -17.72
C ARG A 9 0.16 -15.59 -18.15
N GLY A 10 -0.72 -16.29 -17.43
CA GLY A 10 -1.45 -17.48 -17.85
C GLY A 10 -0.69 -18.80 -17.92
N LYS A 11 0.56 -18.87 -17.44
CA LYS A 11 1.36 -20.11 -17.50
C LYS A 11 1.18 -21.04 -16.30
N GLU A 12 0.47 -20.60 -15.27
CA GLU A 12 0.22 -21.36 -14.06
C GLU A 12 -1.27 -21.75 -13.95
N GLN A 13 -1.54 -22.95 -13.44
CA GLN A 13 -2.91 -23.36 -13.12
C GLN A 13 -3.50 -22.49 -12.02
N ALA A 14 -4.82 -22.30 -12.08
CA ALA A 14 -5.52 -21.55 -11.05
C ALA A 14 -5.35 -22.20 -9.66
N VAL A 15 -5.13 -21.38 -8.65
CA VAL A 15 -4.86 -21.81 -7.28
C VAL A 15 -5.90 -21.24 -6.32
N THR A 16 -5.99 -21.77 -5.10
CA THR A 16 -6.81 -21.20 -4.03
C THR A 16 -6.29 -19.85 -3.55
N ALA A 17 -7.11 -19.07 -2.85
CA ALA A 17 -6.69 -17.80 -2.28
C ALA A 17 -5.54 -17.97 -1.29
N SER A 18 -5.57 -19.00 -0.43
CA SER A 18 -4.49 -19.27 0.51
C SER A 18 -3.17 -19.57 -0.20
N MET A 19 -3.20 -20.35 -1.29
CA MET A 19 -2.00 -20.62 -2.07
C MET A 19 -1.47 -19.38 -2.79
N ALA A 20 -2.35 -18.53 -3.36
CA ALA A 20 -1.96 -17.28 -3.99
C ALA A 20 -1.30 -16.30 -2.99
N ILE A 21 -1.79 -16.25 -1.75
CA ILE A 21 -1.19 -15.44 -0.67
C ILE A 21 0.19 -15.97 -0.28
N LEU A 22 0.36 -17.29 -0.15
CA LEU A 22 1.64 -17.91 0.19
C LEU A 22 2.70 -17.71 -0.88
N LYS A 23 2.34 -17.91 -2.14
CA LYS A 23 3.24 -17.69 -3.28
C LYS A 23 3.56 -16.21 -3.46
N GLY A 24 2.56 -15.32 -3.25
CA GLY A 24 2.68 -13.88 -3.45
C GLY A 24 2.83 -13.45 -4.91
N LEU A 25 3.54 -14.25 -5.71
CA LEU A 25 3.79 -14.06 -7.14
C LEU A 25 3.67 -15.42 -7.84
N SER A 26 3.16 -15.43 -9.07
CA SER A 26 3.10 -16.65 -9.89
C SER A 26 4.49 -17.03 -10.42
N GLU A 27 4.70 -18.32 -10.72
CA GLU A 27 5.96 -18.86 -11.25
C GLU A 27 6.36 -18.26 -12.60
N ASP A 28 5.40 -17.77 -13.37
CA ASP A 28 5.61 -17.04 -14.63
C ASP A 28 5.89 -15.54 -14.43
N CYS A 29 6.09 -15.09 -13.18
CA CYS A 29 6.21 -13.70 -12.76
C CYS A 29 4.96 -12.85 -13.03
N GLY A 30 3.82 -13.44 -13.34
CA GLY A 30 2.52 -12.80 -13.41
C GLY A 30 1.93 -12.57 -12.01
N LEU A 31 0.96 -11.66 -11.92
CA LEU A 31 0.29 -11.36 -10.68
C LEU A 31 -0.97 -12.21 -10.53
N PHE A 32 -1.25 -12.68 -9.32
CA PHE A 32 -2.50 -13.37 -9.04
C PHE A 32 -3.71 -12.42 -9.10
N VAL A 33 -4.74 -12.82 -9.85
CA VAL A 33 -6.05 -12.16 -9.93
C VAL A 33 -7.15 -13.17 -9.69
N PRO A 34 -8.27 -12.79 -9.03
CA PRO A 34 -9.41 -13.68 -8.91
C PRO A 34 -10.02 -13.95 -10.30
N GLU A 35 -10.48 -15.17 -10.57
CA GLU A 35 -11.14 -15.53 -11.82
C GLU A 35 -12.39 -14.67 -12.10
N SER A 36 -13.04 -14.20 -11.04
CA SER A 36 -14.13 -13.23 -11.13
C SER A 36 -14.11 -12.32 -9.90
N ILE A 37 -14.50 -11.05 -10.05
CA ILE A 37 -14.71 -10.16 -8.92
C ILE A 37 -16.12 -10.43 -8.36
N PRO A 38 -16.23 -10.85 -7.08
CA PRO A 38 -17.52 -11.17 -6.48
C PRO A 38 -18.37 -9.91 -6.28
N GLN A 39 -19.68 -10.05 -6.29
CA GLN A 39 -20.61 -8.95 -5.98
C GLN A 39 -20.75 -8.77 -4.47
N LEU A 40 -20.95 -7.51 -4.05
CA LEU A 40 -21.25 -7.14 -2.68
C LEU A 40 -22.78 -7.14 -2.52
N ASP A 41 -23.36 -8.30 -2.21
CA ASP A 41 -24.79 -8.55 -2.12
C ASP A 41 -25.37 -8.32 -0.70
N VAL A 42 -24.77 -7.42 0.06
CA VAL A 42 -25.23 -6.99 1.38
C VAL A 42 -25.97 -5.66 1.26
N PRO A 43 -27.20 -5.54 1.79
CA PRO A 43 -27.92 -4.28 1.77
C PRO A 43 -27.12 -3.16 2.47
N MET A 44 -27.15 -1.95 1.90
CA MET A 44 -26.32 -0.83 2.39
C MET A 44 -26.72 -0.38 3.80
N ASP A 45 -28.00 -0.45 4.15
CA ASP A 45 -28.47 -0.15 5.50
C ASP A 45 -27.87 -1.09 6.56
N LYS A 46 -27.61 -2.34 6.19
CA LYS A 46 -26.90 -3.30 7.02
C LYS A 46 -25.41 -2.99 7.11
N LEU A 47 -24.76 -2.72 5.97
CA LEU A 47 -23.33 -2.34 5.91
C LEU A 47 -23.06 -1.06 6.73
N ALA A 48 -23.97 -0.09 6.66
CA ALA A 48 -23.85 1.19 7.37
C ALA A 48 -23.81 1.05 8.91
N GLN A 49 -24.28 -0.08 9.45
CA GLN A 49 -24.25 -0.34 10.89
C GLN A 49 -23.09 -1.23 11.34
N MET A 50 -22.31 -1.75 10.39
CA MET A 50 -21.19 -2.62 10.68
C MET A 50 -19.97 -1.85 11.21
N THR A 51 -19.25 -2.49 12.10
CA THR A 51 -17.88 -2.09 12.46
C THR A 51 -16.94 -2.32 11.27
N TYR A 52 -15.73 -1.78 11.37
CA TYR A 52 -14.71 -2.03 10.36
C TYR A 52 -14.41 -3.53 10.21
N GLN A 53 -14.31 -4.26 11.35
CA GLN A 53 -14.03 -5.70 11.37
C GLN A 53 -15.16 -6.52 10.73
N GLU A 54 -16.41 -6.16 10.96
CA GLU A 54 -17.56 -6.81 10.32
C GLU A 54 -17.58 -6.54 8.81
N THR A 55 -17.35 -5.30 8.40
CA THR A 55 -17.19 -4.94 6.98
C THR A 55 -16.03 -5.70 6.33
N ALA A 56 -14.91 -5.84 7.06
CA ALA A 56 -13.76 -6.60 6.58
C ALA A 56 -14.11 -8.07 6.33
N TYR A 57 -14.86 -8.69 7.21
CA TYR A 57 -15.33 -10.06 7.02
C TYR A 57 -16.25 -10.18 5.79
N GLU A 58 -17.23 -9.29 5.66
CA GLU A 58 -18.17 -9.28 4.52
C GLU A 58 -17.45 -9.14 3.17
N VAL A 59 -16.45 -8.30 3.10
CA VAL A 59 -15.69 -8.11 1.85
C VAL A 59 -14.71 -9.27 1.61
N MET A 60 -13.87 -9.57 2.60
CA MET A 60 -12.76 -10.49 2.42
C MET A 60 -13.21 -11.94 2.25
N SER A 61 -14.31 -12.37 2.90
CA SER A 61 -14.87 -13.71 2.77
C SER A 61 -15.30 -14.06 1.34
N ARG A 62 -15.62 -13.04 0.53
CA ARG A 62 -15.98 -13.22 -0.89
C ARG A 62 -14.79 -13.50 -1.78
N PHE A 63 -13.63 -13.04 -1.40
CA PHE A 63 -12.36 -13.26 -2.12
C PHE A 63 -11.59 -14.46 -1.58
N LEU A 64 -11.56 -14.63 -0.26
CA LEU A 64 -10.76 -15.65 0.44
C LEU A 64 -11.63 -16.87 0.79
N THR A 65 -12.25 -17.45 -0.23
CA THR A 65 -13.32 -18.45 -0.10
C THR A 65 -12.87 -19.81 0.42
N ASP A 66 -11.59 -20.09 0.47
CA ASP A 66 -11.02 -21.29 1.09
C ASP A 66 -10.65 -21.10 2.57
N PHE A 67 -10.76 -19.87 3.11
CA PHE A 67 -10.68 -19.62 4.54
C PHE A 67 -12.04 -19.89 5.20
N THR A 68 -12.05 -20.56 6.35
CA THR A 68 -13.27 -20.68 7.15
C THR A 68 -13.62 -19.35 7.81
N GLU A 69 -14.87 -19.21 8.26
CA GLU A 69 -15.33 -18.03 8.98
C GLU A 69 -14.46 -17.73 10.21
N ASP A 70 -14.19 -18.75 11.02
CA ASP A 70 -13.37 -18.62 12.24
C ASP A 70 -11.92 -18.23 11.92
N GLU A 71 -11.31 -18.81 10.88
CA GLU A 71 -9.96 -18.46 10.42
C GLU A 71 -9.88 -17.00 10.01
N LEU A 72 -10.84 -16.55 9.20
CA LEU A 72 -10.82 -15.19 8.67
C LEU A 72 -11.14 -14.15 9.75
N LYS A 73 -12.13 -14.39 10.60
CA LYS A 73 -12.46 -13.53 11.75
C LYS A 73 -11.29 -13.44 12.74
N ASN A 74 -10.58 -14.54 12.99
CA ASN A 74 -9.38 -14.53 13.82
C ASN A 74 -8.27 -13.67 13.21
N CYS A 75 -8.04 -13.74 11.89
CA CYS A 75 -7.09 -12.88 11.21
C CYS A 75 -7.47 -11.40 11.31
N ILE A 76 -8.73 -11.07 11.06
CA ILE A 76 -9.29 -9.72 11.11
C ILE A 76 -9.15 -9.11 12.52
N ASN A 77 -9.58 -9.85 13.55
CA ASN A 77 -9.55 -9.36 14.93
C ASN A 77 -8.13 -9.15 15.47
N LYS A 78 -7.16 -9.94 15.01
CA LYS A 78 -5.75 -9.74 15.36
C LYS A 78 -5.10 -8.58 14.62
N ALA A 79 -5.60 -8.25 13.44
CA ALA A 79 -5.07 -7.17 12.62
C ALA A 79 -5.61 -5.80 13.05
N TYR A 80 -6.92 -5.69 13.19
CA TYR A 80 -7.62 -4.43 13.43
C TYR A 80 -8.09 -4.33 14.88
N ASP A 81 -7.15 -4.10 15.77
CA ASP A 81 -7.35 -4.01 17.23
C ASP A 81 -6.82 -2.67 17.77
N SER A 82 -6.50 -2.63 19.06
CA SER A 82 -5.95 -1.46 19.75
C SER A 82 -4.58 -0.97 19.26
N LYS A 83 -3.99 -1.61 18.23
CA LYS A 83 -2.84 -1.07 17.52
C LYS A 83 -3.21 0.16 16.68
N PHE A 84 -4.48 0.27 16.29
CA PHE A 84 -5.03 1.49 15.70
C PHE A 84 -5.48 2.43 16.82
N ASP A 85 -5.22 3.73 16.67
CA ASP A 85 -5.52 4.75 17.69
C ASP A 85 -6.98 5.22 17.65
N THR A 86 -7.81 4.65 16.78
CA THR A 86 -9.25 4.86 16.69
C THR A 86 -10.02 3.56 16.47
N GLU A 87 -11.16 3.40 17.14
CA GLU A 87 -12.06 2.25 16.97
C GLU A 87 -12.67 2.17 15.56
N LYS A 88 -12.75 3.30 14.86
CA LYS A 88 -13.24 3.35 13.47
C LYS A 88 -12.24 2.80 12.46
N ILE A 89 -10.99 2.57 12.85
CA ILE A 89 -9.88 2.08 12.02
C ILE A 89 -9.55 3.00 10.82
N ALA A 90 -10.55 3.35 10.01
CA ALA A 90 -10.44 4.22 8.82
C ALA A 90 -11.55 5.28 8.83
N PRO A 91 -11.48 6.29 9.71
CA PRO A 91 -12.49 7.33 9.79
C PRO A 91 -12.46 8.26 8.58
N LEU A 92 -13.58 8.98 8.37
CA LEU A 92 -13.70 10.07 7.40
C LEU A 92 -13.62 11.40 8.13
N HIS A 93 -12.84 12.32 7.57
CA HIS A 93 -12.79 13.72 7.99
C HIS A 93 -13.29 14.61 6.85
N GLU A 94 -14.30 15.48 7.11
CA GLU A 94 -14.83 16.42 6.12
C GLU A 94 -14.03 17.72 6.17
N ALA A 95 -13.40 18.09 5.07
CA ALA A 95 -12.64 19.32 4.92
C ALA A 95 -12.64 19.80 3.47
N ASP A 96 -12.62 21.10 3.26
CA ASP A 96 -12.47 21.78 1.94
C ASP A 96 -13.36 21.18 0.82
N GLY A 97 -14.61 20.77 1.17
CA GLY A 97 -15.58 20.23 0.24
C GLY A 97 -15.37 18.76 -0.18
N ALA A 98 -14.50 18.02 0.50
CA ALA A 98 -14.26 16.59 0.28
C ALA A 98 -14.24 15.81 1.60
N TYR A 99 -14.27 14.47 1.49
CA TYR A 99 -14.18 13.55 2.61
C TYR A 99 -12.81 12.85 2.57
N PHE A 100 -11.94 13.16 3.52
CA PHE A 100 -10.63 12.55 3.66
C PHE A 100 -10.76 11.23 4.41
N LEU A 101 -10.48 10.13 3.72
CA LEU A 101 -10.45 8.79 4.30
C LEU A 101 -9.09 8.58 4.98
N GLU A 102 -9.05 8.73 6.28
CA GLU A 102 -7.82 8.65 7.07
C GLU A 102 -7.37 7.19 7.26
N LEU A 103 -6.34 6.79 6.53
CA LEU A 103 -5.80 5.43 6.52
C LEU A 103 -4.51 5.29 7.35
N PHE A 104 -4.22 6.25 8.21
CA PHE A 104 -2.94 6.39 8.91
C PHE A 104 -3.02 6.21 10.43
N HIS A 105 -4.08 5.61 10.93
CA HIS A 105 -4.29 5.39 12.37
C HIS A 105 -3.59 4.13 12.93
N GLY A 106 -2.86 3.40 12.10
CA GLY A 106 -2.12 2.20 12.49
C GLY A 106 -0.73 2.47 13.07
N ALA A 107 -0.03 1.41 13.40
CA ALA A 107 1.25 1.42 14.12
C ALA A 107 2.39 2.20 13.43
N THR A 108 2.30 2.44 12.11
CA THR A 108 3.33 3.17 11.35
C THR A 108 2.84 4.46 10.74
N ILE A 109 1.61 4.85 11.11
CA ILE A 109 0.95 6.09 10.68
C ILE A 109 0.88 6.27 9.15
N ALA A 110 0.67 5.17 8.41
CA ALA A 110 0.49 5.15 6.97
C ALA A 110 -0.46 4.03 6.54
N PHE A 111 -1.12 4.20 5.38
CA PHE A 111 -2.13 3.27 4.84
C PHE A 111 -1.63 1.83 4.67
N LYS A 112 -0.32 1.65 4.59
CA LYS A 112 0.28 0.30 4.46
C LYS A 112 -0.07 -0.60 5.63
N ASP A 113 -0.32 -0.04 6.81
CA ASP A 113 -0.78 -0.77 7.99
C ASP A 113 -2.11 -1.49 7.75
N MET A 114 -3.01 -0.92 6.93
CA MET A 114 -4.32 -1.50 6.62
C MET A 114 -4.23 -2.90 6.02
N ALA A 115 -3.17 -3.19 5.28
CA ALA A 115 -2.94 -4.49 4.67
C ALA A 115 -1.83 -5.29 5.37
N LEU A 116 -0.78 -4.63 5.88
CA LEU A 116 0.36 -5.31 6.50
C LEU A 116 0.07 -5.76 7.93
N SER A 117 -0.95 -5.22 8.59
CA SER A 117 -1.40 -5.75 9.89
C SER A 117 -2.09 -7.10 9.76
N ILE A 118 -2.78 -7.39 8.66
CA ILE A 118 -3.50 -8.64 8.48
C ILE A 118 -2.71 -9.69 7.69
N LEU A 119 -1.82 -9.27 6.78
CA LEU A 119 -1.07 -10.19 5.90
C LEU A 119 -0.36 -11.32 6.66
N PRO A 120 0.37 -11.09 7.78
CA PRO A 120 1.04 -12.18 8.49
C PRO A 120 0.06 -13.22 9.03
N HIS A 121 -1.11 -12.82 9.47
CA HIS A 121 -2.15 -13.73 9.95
C HIS A 121 -2.78 -14.54 8.80
N LEU A 122 -2.99 -13.91 7.65
CA LEU A 122 -3.44 -14.62 6.44
C LEU A 122 -2.37 -15.62 5.98
N MET A 123 -1.09 -15.22 5.95
CA MET A 123 0.02 -16.09 5.52
C MET A 123 0.20 -17.30 6.44
N THR A 124 0.18 -17.10 7.74
CA THR A 124 0.34 -18.22 8.70
C THR A 124 -0.86 -19.16 8.69
N THR A 125 -2.07 -18.65 8.49
CA THR A 125 -3.26 -19.48 8.28
C THR A 125 -3.17 -20.23 6.96
N ALA A 126 -2.76 -19.56 5.88
CA ALA A 126 -2.55 -20.18 4.58
C ALA A 126 -1.49 -21.27 4.61
N ALA A 127 -0.38 -21.06 5.33
CA ALA A 127 0.66 -22.06 5.52
C ALA A 127 0.12 -23.33 6.17
N LYS A 128 -0.66 -23.19 7.25
CA LYS A 128 -1.32 -24.34 7.90
C LYS A 128 -2.27 -25.08 6.98
N LYS A 129 -3.09 -24.37 6.21
CA LYS A 129 -4.05 -24.96 5.24
C LYS A 129 -3.34 -25.77 4.15
N ASN A 130 -2.19 -25.32 3.72
CA ASN A 130 -1.42 -25.94 2.63
C ASN A 130 -0.32 -26.88 3.16
N ASN A 131 -0.35 -27.24 4.45
CA ASN A 131 0.61 -28.15 5.10
C ASN A 131 2.07 -27.71 4.97
N VAL A 132 2.33 -26.41 4.85
CA VAL A 132 3.67 -25.85 4.84
C VAL A 132 4.23 -25.92 6.26
N LYS A 133 5.40 -26.56 6.40
CA LYS A 133 6.06 -26.77 7.70
C LYS A 133 7.17 -25.76 7.97
N ASN A 134 7.72 -25.18 6.90
CA ASN A 134 8.80 -24.21 7.00
C ASN A 134 8.34 -22.91 7.62
N GLU A 135 9.18 -22.32 8.43
CA GLU A 135 8.97 -20.96 8.93
C GLU A 135 9.13 -19.95 7.79
N ILE A 136 8.19 -19.03 7.68
CA ILE A 136 8.18 -18.04 6.59
C ILE A 136 9.15 -16.91 6.93
N VAL A 137 10.14 -16.69 6.06
CA VAL A 137 11.07 -15.57 6.16
C VAL A 137 10.68 -14.49 5.16
N ILE A 138 10.17 -13.37 5.66
CA ILE A 138 9.93 -12.20 4.84
C ILE A 138 11.25 -11.46 4.65
N LEU A 139 11.64 -11.33 3.39
CA LEU A 139 12.85 -10.60 3.00
C LEU A 139 12.44 -9.37 2.20
N THR A 140 12.88 -8.19 2.61
CA THR A 140 12.52 -6.95 1.92
C THR A 140 13.64 -5.92 1.94
N ALA A 141 13.77 -5.17 0.85
CA ALA A 141 14.48 -3.91 0.81
C ALA A 141 13.48 -2.77 0.93
N THR A 142 13.82 -1.71 1.64
CA THR A 142 12.93 -0.57 1.85
C THR A 142 13.67 0.76 1.75
N SER A 143 12.97 1.77 1.23
CA SER A 143 13.34 3.18 1.35
C SER A 143 12.68 3.88 2.56
N GLY A 144 12.07 3.09 3.46
CA GLY A 144 11.46 3.59 4.72
C GLY A 144 10.12 2.93 5.06
N ASP A 145 9.03 3.37 4.44
CA ASP A 145 7.66 3.07 4.89
C ASP A 145 7.22 1.62 4.82
N THR A 146 7.49 0.94 3.70
CA THR A 146 7.00 -0.44 3.50
C THR A 146 7.69 -1.42 4.44
N GLY A 147 9.01 -1.28 4.61
CA GLY A 147 9.76 -2.12 5.55
C GLY A 147 9.30 -1.94 6.99
N LYS A 148 9.08 -0.69 7.40
CA LYS A 148 8.58 -0.40 8.75
C LYS A 148 7.20 -0.99 8.99
N ALA A 149 6.26 -0.80 8.06
CA ALA A 149 4.91 -1.34 8.19
C ALA A 149 4.90 -2.88 8.18
N ALA A 150 5.76 -3.51 7.34
CA ALA A 150 5.92 -4.96 7.35
C ALA A 150 6.49 -5.46 8.68
N MET A 151 7.52 -4.81 9.22
CA MET A 151 8.07 -5.18 10.53
C MET A 151 7.03 -5.09 11.64
N ALA A 152 6.29 -3.99 11.70
CA ALA A 152 5.24 -3.81 12.70
C ALA A 152 4.13 -4.87 12.59
N GLY A 153 3.74 -5.24 11.36
CA GLY A 153 2.74 -6.27 11.12
C GLY A 153 3.21 -7.68 11.47
N PHE A 154 4.46 -8.03 11.14
CA PHE A 154 5.03 -9.35 11.38
C PHE A 154 5.65 -9.53 12.78
N ALA A 155 5.80 -8.44 13.56
CA ALA A 155 6.40 -8.51 14.89
C ALA A 155 5.68 -9.54 15.78
N ASP A 156 6.45 -10.48 16.33
CA ASP A 156 6.01 -11.53 17.22
C ASP A 156 4.90 -12.44 16.68
N VAL A 157 4.69 -12.48 15.36
CA VAL A 157 3.77 -13.44 14.74
C VAL A 157 4.44 -14.81 14.61
N PRO A 158 3.94 -15.86 15.32
CA PRO A 158 4.55 -17.17 15.31
C PRO A 158 4.62 -17.80 13.91
N GLY A 159 5.73 -18.45 13.59
CA GLY A 159 5.96 -19.10 12.30
C GLY A 159 6.44 -18.15 11.21
N THR A 160 6.83 -16.94 11.60
CA THR A 160 7.39 -15.94 10.68
C THR A 160 8.66 -15.31 11.23
N LYS A 161 9.56 -14.92 10.32
CA LYS A 161 10.65 -13.98 10.57
C LYS A 161 10.62 -12.89 9.52
N ILE A 162 11.08 -11.70 9.87
CA ILE A 162 11.21 -10.60 8.91
C ILE A 162 12.60 -10.00 8.97
N ILE A 163 13.24 -9.89 7.80
CA ILE A 163 14.55 -9.28 7.62
C ILE A 163 14.40 -8.10 6.66
N VAL A 164 14.70 -6.91 7.14
CA VAL A 164 14.59 -5.66 6.39
C VAL A 164 15.96 -5.07 6.14
N PHE A 165 16.28 -4.81 4.88
CA PHE A 165 17.46 -4.08 4.46
C PHE A 165 17.10 -2.66 4.07
N TYR A 166 17.87 -1.66 4.53
CA TYR A 166 17.66 -0.26 4.18
C TYR A 166 18.99 0.48 3.93
N PRO A 167 19.04 1.45 3.02
CA PRO A 167 20.23 2.25 2.82
C PRO A 167 20.46 3.16 4.03
N LYS A 168 21.61 3.01 4.71
CA LYS A 168 21.93 3.70 5.97
C LYS A 168 21.82 5.23 5.89
N HIS A 169 22.07 5.80 4.72
CA HIS A 169 22.02 7.25 4.46
C HIS A 169 20.92 7.65 3.48
N GLY A 170 19.96 6.75 3.20
CA GLY A 170 18.91 6.96 2.19
C GLY A 170 17.49 7.06 2.76
N VAL A 171 17.32 7.23 4.07
CA VAL A 171 16.02 7.36 4.75
C VAL A 171 16.03 8.55 5.69
N SER A 172 14.86 9.10 6.03
CA SER A 172 14.78 10.20 6.99
C SER A 172 15.15 9.72 8.41
N PRO A 173 15.59 10.63 9.31
CA PRO A 173 15.91 10.28 10.70
C PRO A 173 14.75 9.61 11.44
N ILE A 174 13.50 10.08 11.23
CA ILE A 174 12.31 9.46 11.81
C ILE A 174 12.10 8.06 11.26
N GLN A 175 12.20 7.85 9.94
CA GLN A 175 12.06 6.55 9.32
C GLN A 175 13.15 5.57 9.80
N GLU A 176 14.41 6.03 9.89
CA GLU A 176 15.49 5.21 10.44
C GLU A 176 15.19 4.84 11.89
N LYS A 177 14.84 5.82 12.72
CA LYS A 177 14.51 5.59 14.12
C LYS A 177 13.37 4.60 14.29
N GLN A 178 12.32 4.70 13.48
CA GLN A 178 11.22 3.74 13.47
C GLN A 178 11.68 2.30 13.17
N MET A 179 12.67 2.11 12.29
CA MET A 179 13.19 0.78 11.95
C MET A 179 14.14 0.24 13.02
N VAL A 180 15.16 1.01 13.39
CA VAL A 180 16.20 0.51 14.31
C VAL A 180 15.73 0.33 15.75
N THR A 181 14.58 0.88 16.11
CA THR A 181 13.93 0.69 17.43
C THR A 181 12.79 -0.33 17.42
N GLN A 182 12.50 -0.97 16.27
CA GLN A 182 11.42 -1.94 16.15
C GLN A 182 11.62 -3.11 17.11
N LYS A 183 10.62 -3.37 17.94
CA LYS A 183 10.55 -4.51 18.84
C LYS A 183 10.02 -5.75 18.09
N GLY A 184 10.32 -6.92 18.61
CA GLY A 184 9.84 -8.21 18.12
C GLY A 184 10.98 -9.23 18.10
N ALA A 185 10.75 -10.42 18.67
CA ALA A 185 11.74 -11.47 18.74
C ALA A 185 12.11 -12.08 17.37
N ASN A 186 11.27 -11.84 16.36
CA ASN A 186 11.39 -12.34 15.00
C ASN A 186 11.69 -11.23 13.96
N THR A 187 12.01 -10.01 14.40
CA THR A 187 12.29 -8.85 13.52
C THR A 187 13.77 -8.54 13.49
N TYR A 188 14.30 -8.32 12.28
CA TYR A 188 15.71 -8.04 12.04
C TYR A 188 15.85 -6.88 11.05
N VAL A 189 16.67 -5.90 11.37
CA VAL A 189 16.95 -4.74 10.52
C VAL A 189 18.43 -4.66 10.26
N VAL A 190 18.81 -4.48 9.01
CA VAL A 190 20.21 -4.39 8.59
C VAL A 190 20.37 -3.17 7.68
N GLY A 191 21.17 -2.22 8.09
CA GLY A 191 21.61 -1.13 7.22
C GLY A 191 22.58 -1.62 6.15
N ILE A 192 22.55 -1.01 4.97
CA ILE A 192 23.56 -1.26 3.95
C ILE A 192 24.34 0.02 3.60
N THR A 193 25.59 -0.13 3.19
CA THR A 193 26.46 0.97 2.74
C THR A 193 26.15 1.42 1.31
N GLY A 194 25.23 0.76 0.61
CA GLY A 194 24.77 1.12 -0.73
C GLY A 194 23.49 1.98 -0.74
N ASN A 195 22.91 2.14 -1.91
CA ASN A 195 21.63 2.79 -2.11
C ASN A 195 20.45 1.80 -2.09
N PHE A 196 19.23 2.30 -2.30
CA PHE A 196 18.03 1.46 -2.32
C PHE A 196 18.02 0.45 -3.48
N ASP A 197 18.54 0.81 -4.65
CA ASP A 197 18.59 -0.08 -5.81
C ASP A 197 19.58 -1.24 -5.58
N ASP A 198 20.68 -0.98 -4.86
CA ASP A 198 21.62 -2.03 -4.45
C ASP A 198 20.93 -3.03 -3.52
N ALA A 199 20.21 -2.56 -2.51
CA ALA A 199 19.45 -3.42 -1.60
C ALA A 199 18.38 -4.23 -2.34
N GLN A 200 17.60 -3.59 -3.22
CA GLN A 200 16.54 -4.24 -3.98
C GLN A 200 17.10 -5.29 -4.95
N THR A 201 18.22 -4.99 -5.59
CA THR A 201 18.90 -5.92 -6.50
C THR A 201 19.41 -7.14 -5.75
N ALA A 202 20.02 -6.95 -4.59
CA ALA A 202 20.52 -8.06 -3.75
C ALA A 202 19.36 -8.94 -3.24
N VAL A 203 18.26 -8.34 -2.79
CA VAL A 203 17.04 -9.09 -2.40
C VAL A 203 16.50 -9.92 -3.56
N LYS A 204 16.38 -9.34 -4.77
CA LYS A 204 15.93 -10.06 -5.97
C LYS A 204 16.86 -11.22 -6.32
N LYS A 205 18.17 -11.04 -6.20
CA LYS A 205 19.15 -12.14 -6.42
C LYS A 205 18.94 -13.28 -5.42
N MET A 206 18.76 -12.97 -4.14
CA MET A 206 18.51 -14.00 -3.11
C MET A 206 17.20 -14.77 -3.34
N PHE A 207 16.13 -14.12 -3.82
CA PHE A 207 14.88 -14.82 -4.19
C PHE A 207 15.06 -15.79 -5.37
N ASN A 208 16.00 -15.53 -6.27
CA ASN A 208 16.27 -16.34 -7.46
C ASN A 208 17.45 -17.31 -7.26
N ASP A 209 18.04 -17.35 -6.08
CA ASP A 209 19.16 -18.23 -5.75
C ASP A 209 18.64 -19.60 -5.29
N HIS A 210 18.74 -20.59 -6.18
CA HIS A 210 18.29 -21.95 -5.92
C HIS A 210 19.13 -22.69 -4.87
N GLU A 211 20.41 -22.35 -4.72
CA GLU A 211 21.28 -22.96 -3.71
C GLU A 211 20.88 -22.43 -2.34
N LEU A 212 20.71 -21.14 -2.20
CA LEU A 212 20.21 -20.51 -0.96
C LEU A 212 18.81 -21.00 -0.60
N ALA A 213 17.93 -21.18 -1.58
CA ALA A 213 16.58 -21.71 -1.35
C ALA A 213 16.62 -23.15 -0.82
N ALA A 214 17.52 -24.00 -1.33
CA ALA A 214 17.70 -25.37 -0.85
C ALA A 214 18.29 -25.41 0.57
N GLU A 215 19.25 -24.55 0.89
CA GLU A 215 19.80 -24.43 2.25
C GLU A 215 18.75 -23.98 3.26
N LEU A 216 17.91 -23.01 2.88
CA LEU A 216 16.79 -22.54 3.68
C LEU A 216 15.80 -23.69 3.96
N ASP A 217 15.39 -24.42 2.93
CA ASP A 217 14.45 -25.53 3.05
C ASP A 217 14.99 -26.63 3.99
N GLN A 218 16.26 -27.00 3.86
CA GLN A 218 16.93 -27.95 4.77
C GLN A 218 16.95 -27.46 6.23
N ALA A 219 17.04 -26.13 6.43
CA ALA A 219 17.02 -25.53 7.77
C ALA A 219 15.59 -25.26 8.29
N GLY A 220 14.56 -25.62 7.53
CA GLY A 220 13.15 -25.42 7.90
C GLY A 220 12.64 -24.00 7.66
N PHE A 221 13.22 -23.27 6.72
CA PHE A 221 12.82 -21.93 6.33
C PHE A 221 12.40 -21.87 4.85
N GLN A 222 11.57 -20.88 4.52
CA GLN A 222 11.31 -20.50 3.13
C GLN A 222 11.13 -18.99 3.00
N PHE A 223 11.65 -18.41 1.92
CA PHE A 223 11.40 -17.01 1.63
C PHE A 223 9.95 -16.76 1.19
N SER A 224 9.42 -15.62 1.57
CA SER A 224 8.21 -15.06 1.02
C SER A 224 8.29 -13.53 0.97
N SER A 225 7.38 -12.92 0.23
CA SER A 225 7.37 -11.49 0.00
C SER A 225 6.11 -10.84 0.55
N ALA A 226 6.29 -9.75 1.29
CA ALA A 226 5.22 -8.86 1.73
C ALA A 226 5.01 -7.66 0.77
N ASN A 227 5.46 -7.74 -0.48
CA ASN A 227 5.35 -6.67 -1.46
C ASN A 227 3.90 -6.35 -1.84
N SER A 228 3.66 -5.16 -2.39
CA SER A 228 2.33 -4.68 -2.77
C SER A 228 1.63 -5.54 -3.83
N ILE A 229 2.39 -6.37 -4.56
CA ILE A 229 1.88 -7.30 -5.58
C ILE A 229 1.20 -8.54 -4.99
N ASN A 230 1.46 -8.88 -3.72
CA ASN A 230 0.77 -10.00 -3.07
C ASN A 230 -0.73 -9.72 -2.98
N ILE A 231 -1.57 -10.66 -3.42
CA ILE A 231 -3.04 -10.51 -3.39
C ILE A 231 -3.56 -10.35 -1.95
N GLY A 232 -2.87 -10.91 -0.95
CA GLY A 232 -3.15 -10.71 0.47
C GLY A 232 -2.94 -9.29 0.96
N ARG A 233 -2.31 -8.42 0.15
CA ARG A 233 -2.22 -6.98 0.39
C ARG A 233 -3.28 -6.19 -0.39
N LEU A 234 -3.76 -6.69 -1.52
CA LEU A 234 -4.77 -6.01 -2.31
C LEU A 234 -6.17 -6.15 -1.69
N VAL A 235 -6.57 -7.38 -1.35
CA VAL A 235 -7.92 -7.67 -0.87
C VAL A 235 -8.31 -6.87 0.39
N PRO A 236 -7.46 -6.74 1.43
CA PRO A 236 -7.79 -5.92 2.59
C PRO A 236 -8.02 -4.44 2.29
N GLN A 237 -7.46 -3.93 1.20
CA GLN A 237 -7.63 -2.53 0.82
C GLN A 237 -9.02 -2.23 0.20
N ILE A 238 -9.72 -3.24 -0.29
CA ILE A 238 -11.09 -3.06 -0.77
C ILE A 238 -12.02 -2.66 0.38
N VAL A 239 -11.75 -3.18 1.58
CA VAL A 239 -12.57 -3.02 2.78
C VAL A 239 -12.81 -1.55 3.13
N TYR A 240 -11.75 -0.74 3.15
CA TYR A 240 -11.90 0.64 3.60
C TYR A 240 -12.68 1.52 2.61
N TYR A 241 -12.77 1.18 1.34
CA TYR A 241 -13.64 1.87 0.40
C TYR A 241 -15.12 1.52 0.61
N VAL A 242 -15.42 0.25 0.86
CA VAL A 242 -16.77 -0.19 1.22
C VAL A 242 -17.20 0.44 2.55
N TYR A 243 -16.31 0.43 3.55
CA TYR A 243 -16.55 1.04 4.86
C TYR A 243 -16.75 2.56 4.78
N ALA A 244 -15.95 3.25 3.94
CA ALA A 244 -16.09 4.69 3.72
C ALA A 244 -17.45 5.03 3.11
N TYR A 245 -17.87 4.32 2.05
CA TYR A 245 -19.18 4.54 1.43
C TYR A 245 -20.33 4.29 2.43
N ALA A 246 -20.26 3.17 3.14
CA ALA A 246 -21.25 2.83 4.17
C ALA A 246 -21.31 3.87 5.30
N SER A 247 -20.16 4.44 5.68
CA SER A 247 -20.06 5.51 6.68
C SER A 247 -20.69 6.81 6.18
N LEU A 248 -20.50 7.18 4.92
CA LEU A 248 -21.16 8.35 4.33
C LEU A 248 -22.69 8.21 4.32
N VAL A 249 -23.20 7.01 4.01
CA VAL A 249 -24.64 6.72 4.08
C VAL A 249 -25.15 6.77 5.53
N ARG A 250 -24.46 6.11 6.46
CA ARG A 250 -24.81 6.11 7.90
C ARG A 250 -24.88 7.51 8.47
N ASP A 251 -23.93 8.37 8.11
CA ASP A 251 -23.80 9.72 8.65
C ASP A 251 -24.67 10.74 7.88
N GLY A 252 -25.52 10.26 6.93
CA GLY A 252 -26.47 11.07 6.15
C GLY A 252 -25.80 12.04 5.18
N ARG A 253 -24.53 11.81 4.81
CA ARG A 253 -23.77 12.66 3.88
C ARG A 253 -24.12 12.38 2.43
N ILE A 254 -24.49 11.15 2.12
CA ILE A 254 -25.02 10.72 0.83
C ILE A 254 -26.24 9.82 1.04
N LYS A 255 -27.01 9.63 -0.03
CA LYS A 255 -28.10 8.65 -0.07
C LYS A 255 -27.54 7.30 -0.55
N ASP A 256 -28.19 6.21 -0.15
CA ASP A 256 -27.89 4.89 -0.72
C ASP A 256 -28.06 4.92 -2.25
N GLY A 257 -27.10 4.34 -2.96
CA GLY A 257 -27.03 4.36 -4.42
C GLY A 257 -26.53 5.67 -5.05
N GLN A 258 -26.25 6.71 -4.26
CA GLN A 258 -25.66 7.94 -4.77
C GLN A 258 -24.21 7.70 -5.16
N GLU A 259 -23.85 8.11 -6.38
CA GLU A 259 -22.47 7.99 -6.87
C GLU A 259 -21.51 8.93 -6.13
N ILE A 260 -20.28 8.46 -5.95
CA ILE A 260 -19.18 9.24 -5.38
C ILE A 260 -17.95 9.17 -6.29
N ASN A 261 -17.07 10.15 -6.20
CA ASN A 261 -15.73 10.05 -6.75
C ASN A 261 -14.74 9.55 -5.68
N VAL A 262 -13.69 8.87 -6.11
CA VAL A 262 -12.59 8.43 -5.25
C VAL A 262 -11.27 8.93 -5.82
N VAL A 263 -10.51 9.68 -5.03
CA VAL A 263 -9.19 10.20 -5.40
C VAL A 263 -8.12 9.46 -4.62
N VAL A 264 -7.11 8.96 -5.32
CA VAL A 264 -6.06 8.16 -4.71
C VAL A 264 -4.67 8.68 -5.10
N PRO A 265 -3.84 9.07 -4.13
CA PRO A 265 -2.42 9.32 -4.40
C PRO A 265 -1.77 7.99 -4.76
N THR A 266 -1.27 7.90 -6.00
CA THR A 266 -0.99 6.61 -6.62
C THR A 266 0.49 6.44 -6.98
N GLY A 267 1.10 5.39 -6.41
CA GLY A 267 2.40 4.84 -6.82
C GLY A 267 2.23 3.48 -7.48
N ASN A 268 2.35 2.40 -6.72
CA ASN A 268 2.28 1.00 -7.22
C ASN A 268 0.87 0.51 -7.61
N PHE A 269 -0.09 1.39 -7.75
CA PHE A 269 -1.46 1.14 -8.21
C PHE A 269 -2.32 0.22 -7.32
N GLY A 270 -1.81 -0.32 -6.24
CA GLY A 270 -2.55 -1.25 -5.37
C GLY A 270 -3.79 -0.62 -4.73
N ASN A 271 -3.65 0.58 -4.19
CA ASN A 271 -4.72 1.29 -3.50
C ASN A 271 -5.88 1.66 -4.46
N ILE A 272 -5.60 2.31 -5.59
CA ILE A 272 -6.65 2.65 -6.57
C ILE A 272 -7.27 1.41 -7.23
N LEU A 273 -6.51 0.35 -7.43
CA LEU A 273 -7.02 -0.93 -7.91
C LEU A 273 -8.00 -1.56 -6.91
N ALA A 274 -7.77 -1.40 -5.61
CA ALA A 274 -8.73 -1.84 -4.59
C ALA A 274 -10.05 -1.04 -4.68
N ALA A 275 -9.99 0.27 -4.93
CA ALA A 275 -11.18 1.07 -5.22
C ALA A 275 -11.88 0.62 -6.51
N TYR A 276 -11.13 0.28 -7.55
CA TYR A 276 -11.68 -0.30 -8.77
C TYR A 276 -12.39 -1.64 -8.50
N TYR A 277 -11.80 -2.51 -7.66
CA TYR A 277 -12.47 -3.76 -7.28
C TYR A 277 -13.75 -3.49 -6.48
N ALA A 278 -13.76 -2.52 -5.57
CA ALA A 278 -14.97 -2.11 -4.86
C ALA A 278 -16.07 -1.64 -5.83
N LYS A 279 -15.71 -0.84 -6.86
CA LYS A 279 -16.64 -0.47 -7.93
C LYS A 279 -17.18 -1.68 -8.67
N GLN A 280 -16.32 -2.62 -9.04
CA GLN A 280 -16.73 -3.86 -9.74
C GLN A 280 -17.58 -4.79 -8.85
N MET A 281 -17.46 -4.71 -7.53
CA MET A 281 -18.35 -5.37 -6.56
C MET A 281 -19.74 -4.73 -6.47
N GLY A 282 -19.96 -3.59 -7.13
CA GLY A 282 -21.24 -2.89 -7.16
C GLY A 282 -21.29 -1.61 -6.32
N LEU A 283 -20.17 -1.16 -5.73
CA LEU A 283 -20.15 0.11 -5.01
C LEU A 283 -20.35 1.29 -6.00
N PRO A 284 -21.24 2.24 -5.72
CA PRO A 284 -21.54 3.35 -6.64
C PRO A 284 -20.39 4.37 -6.69
N ILE A 285 -19.32 4.02 -7.39
CA ILE A 285 -18.20 4.90 -7.66
C ILE A 285 -18.33 5.42 -9.09
N HIS A 286 -18.41 6.75 -9.26
CA HIS A 286 -18.46 7.40 -10.57
C HIS A 286 -17.09 7.39 -11.22
N LYS A 287 -16.10 8.08 -10.63
CA LYS A 287 -14.73 8.18 -11.12
C LYS A 287 -13.70 7.72 -10.10
N LEU A 288 -12.66 7.09 -10.62
CA LEU A 288 -11.42 6.75 -9.94
C LEU A 288 -10.34 7.73 -10.40
N ILE A 289 -9.98 8.68 -9.55
CA ILE A 289 -9.08 9.76 -9.88
C ILE A 289 -7.67 9.37 -9.42
N CYS A 290 -6.83 9.04 -10.39
CA CYS A 290 -5.44 8.64 -10.18
C CYS A 290 -4.56 9.89 -10.09
N ALA A 291 -4.10 10.21 -8.90
CA ALA A 291 -3.23 11.34 -8.65
C ALA A 291 -1.76 10.90 -8.69
N SER A 292 -0.95 11.55 -9.53
CA SER A 292 0.50 11.37 -9.63
C SER A 292 1.22 12.60 -9.05
N ASN A 293 2.44 12.40 -8.56
CA ASN A 293 3.39 13.49 -8.34
C ASN A 293 4.18 13.77 -9.64
N GLU A 294 5.33 14.42 -9.56
CA GLU A 294 6.13 14.74 -10.74
C GLU A 294 6.64 13.49 -11.50
N ASN A 295 6.69 12.32 -10.84
CA ASN A 295 6.88 11.02 -11.49
C ASN A 295 5.56 10.56 -12.14
N ARG A 296 5.12 11.25 -13.18
CA ARG A 296 3.78 11.20 -13.75
C ARG A 296 3.54 10.12 -14.81
N VAL A 297 4.18 8.96 -14.67
CA VAL A 297 4.04 7.86 -15.66
C VAL A 297 2.58 7.41 -15.83
N LEU A 298 1.80 7.37 -14.74
CA LEU A 298 0.40 6.99 -14.77
C LEU A 298 -0.48 8.07 -15.44
N TYR A 299 -0.23 9.34 -15.15
CA TYR A 299 -0.91 10.44 -15.82
C TYR A 299 -0.74 10.37 -17.34
N ASP A 300 0.49 10.21 -17.82
CA ASP A 300 0.78 10.08 -19.23
C ASP A 300 0.11 8.84 -19.84
N PHE A 301 0.13 7.70 -19.12
CA PHE A 301 -0.56 6.48 -19.53
C PHE A 301 -2.06 6.67 -19.71
N PHE A 302 -2.75 7.26 -18.74
CA PHE A 302 -4.20 7.48 -18.85
C PHE A 302 -4.57 8.44 -19.99
N ARG A 303 -3.72 9.39 -20.32
CA ARG A 303 -3.94 10.32 -21.44
C ARG A 303 -3.66 9.69 -22.82
N THR A 304 -2.54 9.01 -22.93
CA THR A 304 -2.01 8.56 -24.24
C THR A 304 -2.33 7.10 -24.57
N GLY A 305 -2.50 6.26 -23.56
CA GLY A 305 -2.53 4.80 -23.70
C GLY A 305 -1.13 4.19 -23.77
N THR A 306 -0.07 4.99 -23.66
CA THR A 306 1.33 4.53 -23.65
C THR A 306 1.90 4.63 -22.24
N TYR A 307 2.43 3.53 -21.76
CA TYR A 307 3.21 3.46 -20.52
C TYR A 307 4.70 3.49 -20.88
N ASP A 308 5.40 4.55 -20.48
CA ASP A 308 6.82 4.75 -20.77
C ASP A 308 7.60 4.99 -19.46
N ARG A 309 8.54 4.05 -19.14
CA ARG A 309 9.44 4.16 -17.98
C ARG A 309 10.80 4.82 -18.32
N LYS A 310 11.06 5.15 -19.59
CA LYS A 310 12.32 5.74 -20.05
C LYS A 310 12.35 7.24 -19.78
N ARG A 311 12.41 7.58 -18.50
CA ARG A 311 12.42 8.97 -18.01
C ARG A 311 13.27 9.08 -16.75
N ASP A 312 13.66 10.30 -16.41
CA ASP A 312 14.40 10.56 -15.19
C ASP A 312 13.51 10.26 -13.95
N PHE A 313 14.15 9.72 -12.93
CA PHE A 313 13.53 9.52 -11.63
C PHE A 313 13.68 10.79 -10.81
N ILE A 314 12.56 11.32 -10.31
CA ILE A 314 12.51 12.57 -9.55
C ILE A 314 12.27 12.24 -8.08
N LEU A 315 13.13 12.71 -7.20
CA LEU A 315 12.90 12.65 -5.75
C LEU A 315 11.96 13.78 -5.37
N THR A 316 10.84 13.45 -4.72
CA THR A 316 9.81 14.40 -4.32
C THR A 316 9.55 14.36 -2.82
N THR A 317 8.72 15.27 -2.33
CA THR A 317 8.23 15.27 -0.94
C THR A 317 7.18 14.19 -0.66
N SER A 318 6.70 13.48 -1.69
CA SER A 318 5.77 12.35 -1.59
C SER A 318 6.41 11.02 -2.03
N PRO A 319 7.43 10.51 -1.31
CA PRO A 319 8.33 9.45 -1.78
C PRO A 319 7.66 8.10 -2.04
N SER A 320 6.50 7.79 -1.43
CA SER A 320 5.78 6.56 -1.73
C SER A 320 5.16 6.53 -3.14
N MET A 321 5.14 7.67 -3.82
CA MET A 321 4.66 7.84 -5.20
C MET A 321 5.82 7.97 -6.19
N ASP A 322 7.08 8.02 -5.73
CA ASP A 322 8.26 8.08 -6.58
C ASP A 322 8.51 6.72 -7.22
N ILE A 323 7.90 6.51 -8.38
CA ILE A 323 8.00 5.25 -9.12
C ILE A 323 8.13 5.50 -10.62
N LEU A 324 8.83 4.60 -11.30
CA LEU A 324 8.84 4.50 -12.77
C LEU A 324 8.06 3.28 -13.28
N ILE A 325 7.86 2.27 -12.42
CA ILE A 325 7.08 1.07 -12.72
C ILE A 325 5.98 0.92 -11.67
N SER A 326 4.73 1.03 -12.10
CA SER A 326 3.55 0.85 -11.27
C SER A 326 3.09 -0.61 -11.32
N SER A 327 3.54 -1.41 -10.36
CA SER A 327 3.50 -2.87 -10.45
C SER A 327 2.09 -3.47 -10.56
N ASN A 328 1.11 -2.95 -9.80
CA ASN A 328 -0.25 -3.50 -9.82
C ASN A 328 -1.08 -3.03 -11.02
N LEU A 329 -0.58 -2.10 -11.84
CA LEU A 329 -1.24 -1.72 -13.08
C LEU A 329 -1.39 -2.92 -14.03
N GLU A 330 -0.48 -3.91 -13.96
CA GLU A 330 -0.58 -5.16 -14.71
C GLU A 330 -1.93 -5.86 -14.51
N ARG A 331 -2.53 -5.80 -13.31
CA ARG A 331 -3.85 -6.36 -13.04
C ARG A 331 -4.97 -5.64 -13.79
N LEU A 332 -4.88 -4.32 -13.92
CA LEU A 332 -5.80 -3.55 -14.76
C LEU A 332 -5.56 -3.85 -16.24
N ILE A 333 -4.32 -3.87 -16.71
CA ILE A 333 -3.97 -4.21 -18.10
C ILE A 333 -4.55 -5.59 -18.46
N TYR A 334 -4.40 -6.58 -17.59
CA TYR A 334 -4.99 -7.90 -17.80
C TYR A 334 -6.52 -7.83 -18.01
N ARG A 335 -7.25 -7.03 -17.21
CA ARG A 335 -8.69 -6.81 -17.41
C ARG A 335 -8.99 -6.13 -18.74
N LEU A 336 -8.22 -5.09 -19.10
CA LEU A 336 -8.40 -4.36 -20.35
C LEU A 336 -8.13 -5.21 -21.61
N THR A 337 -7.29 -6.26 -21.50
CA THR A 337 -7.09 -7.23 -22.59
C THR A 337 -8.28 -8.20 -22.79
N GLY A 338 -9.36 -8.07 -22.01
CA GLY A 338 -10.44 -9.07 -21.95
C GLY A 338 -9.99 -10.36 -21.27
N GLU A 339 -9.08 -10.25 -20.29
CA GLU A 339 -8.48 -11.35 -19.54
C GLU A 339 -7.62 -12.29 -20.40
N ASN A 340 -7.06 -11.76 -21.49
CA ASN A 340 -6.13 -12.49 -22.35
C ASN A 340 -4.70 -12.41 -21.76
N ALA A 341 -4.28 -13.51 -21.16
CA ALA A 341 -2.99 -13.61 -20.46
C ALA A 341 -1.79 -13.52 -21.41
N GLU A 342 -1.89 -14.04 -22.64
CA GLU A 342 -0.80 -13.93 -23.63
C GLU A 342 -0.57 -12.46 -24.01
N LYS A 343 -1.66 -11.74 -24.33
CA LYS A 343 -1.59 -10.32 -24.66
C LYS A 343 -1.06 -9.48 -23.48
N CYS A 344 -1.45 -9.79 -22.26
CA CYS A 344 -0.91 -9.15 -21.07
C CYS A 344 0.60 -9.43 -20.93
N ALA A 345 1.03 -10.67 -21.09
CA ALA A 345 2.42 -11.08 -21.03
C ALA A 345 3.27 -10.37 -22.09
N GLU A 346 2.77 -10.21 -23.32
CA GLU A 346 3.43 -9.46 -24.40
C GLU A 346 3.67 -7.99 -24.01
N LEU A 347 2.65 -7.32 -23.46
CA LEU A 347 2.77 -5.92 -23.01
C LEU A 347 3.78 -5.79 -21.86
N MET A 348 3.76 -6.71 -20.89
CA MET A 348 4.73 -6.71 -19.79
C MET A 348 6.14 -7.02 -20.26
N LYS A 349 6.30 -7.88 -21.26
CA LYS A 349 7.59 -8.14 -21.91
C LYS A 349 8.11 -6.89 -22.63
N SER A 350 7.26 -6.19 -23.37
CA SER A 350 7.61 -4.92 -24.01
C SER A 350 8.11 -3.89 -23.00
N LEU A 351 7.43 -3.79 -21.83
CA LEU A 351 7.87 -2.91 -20.74
C LEU A 351 9.24 -3.31 -20.18
N SER A 352 9.47 -4.61 -19.98
CA SER A 352 10.72 -5.10 -19.38
C SER A 352 11.93 -4.95 -20.30
N GLU A 353 11.77 -5.24 -21.58
CA GLU A 353 12.84 -5.24 -22.59
C GLU A 353 12.98 -3.88 -23.29
N GLY A 354 11.86 -3.30 -23.71
CA GLY A 354 11.82 -2.04 -24.47
C GLY A 354 11.59 -0.78 -23.64
N GLY A 355 11.18 -0.93 -22.39
CA GLY A 355 10.91 0.19 -21.48
C GLY A 355 9.55 0.85 -21.65
N GLU A 356 8.72 0.41 -22.60
CA GLU A 356 7.41 0.97 -22.89
C GLU A 356 6.44 -0.06 -23.48
N TYR A 357 5.15 0.23 -23.39
CA TYR A 357 4.11 -0.42 -24.18
C TYR A 357 2.97 0.55 -24.48
N THR A 358 2.20 0.28 -25.52
CA THR A 358 0.98 1.02 -25.88
C THR A 358 -0.19 0.05 -25.91
N ILE A 359 -1.28 0.40 -25.24
CA ILE A 359 -2.55 -0.36 -25.29
C ILE A 359 -3.32 -0.02 -26.56
N THR A 360 -4.22 -0.94 -27.01
CA THR A 360 -5.05 -0.69 -28.18
C THR A 360 -6.14 0.34 -27.90
N ASP A 361 -6.75 0.89 -28.97
CA ASP A 361 -7.86 1.84 -28.81
C ASP A 361 -9.07 1.21 -28.10
N GLU A 362 -9.33 -0.09 -28.31
CA GLU A 362 -10.39 -0.83 -27.61
C GLU A 362 -10.08 -0.96 -26.11
N MET A 363 -8.84 -1.18 -25.73
CA MET A 363 -8.41 -1.19 -24.33
C MET A 363 -8.54 0.20 -23.72
N LYS A 364 -8.11 1.24 -24.46
CA LYS A 364 -8.18 2.62 -24.01
C LYS A 364 -9.63 3.08 -23.80
N ALA A 365 -10.57 2.65 -24.63
CA ALA A 365 -11.99 2.95 -24.47
C ALA A 365 -12.59 2.41 -23.15
N GLN A 366 -11.99 1.36 -22.56
CA GLN A 366 -12.41 0.80 -21.27
C GLN A 366 -11.87 1.57 -20.05
N LEU A 367 -11.00 2.56 -20.24
CA LEU A 367 -10.47 3.40 -19.16
C LEU A 367 -11.44 4.50 -18.71
N GLY A 368 -12.68 4.51 -19.18
CA GLY A 368 -13.67 5.54 -18.89
C GLY A 368 -13.97 5.76 -17.40
N ASP A 369 -13.74 4.75 -16.56
CA ASP A 369 -13.88 4.86 -15.11
C ASP A 369 -12.75 5.66 -14.45
N PHE A 370 -11.63 5.84 -15.13
CA PHE A 370 -10.44 6.49 -14.61
C PHE A 370 -10.27 7.91 -15.15
N TYR A 371 -9.72 8.77 -14.29
CA TYR A 371 -9.18 10.06 -14.66
C TYR A 371 -7.78 10.17 -14.06
N GLY A 372 -6.80 10.58 -14.83
CA GLY A 372 -5.42 10.77 -14.37
C GLY A 372 -5.00 12.23 -14.46
N ASN A 373 -4.36 12.76 -13.42
CA ASN A 373 -3.66 14.03 -13.43
C ASN A 373 -2.48 14.01 -12.45
N PHE A 374 -1.69 15.08 -12.40
CA PHE A 374 -0.52 15.18 -11.54
C PHE A 374 -0.45 16.54 -10.81
N CYS A 375 0.30 16.57 -9.73
CA CYS A 375 0.69 17.78 -9.01
C CYS A 375 2.20 17.97 -9.02
N SER A 376 2.65 19.20 -9.21
CA SER A 376 4.04 19.59 -8.96
C SER A 376 4.32 19.73 -7.46
N GLU A 377 5.59 19.87 -7.08
CA GLU A 377 5.97 20.12 -5.67
C GLU A 377 5.37 21.43 -5.15
N ASP A 378 5.36 22.51 -5.97
CA ASP A 378 4.76 23.79 -5.59
C ASP A 378 3.24 23.66 -5.40
N GLU A 379 2.54 22.96 -6.29
CA GLU A 379 1.11 22.70 -6.17
C GLU A 379 0.77 21.83 -4.96
N THR A 380 1.66 20.89 -4.63
CA THR A 380 1.55 20.03 -3.44
C THR A 380 1.65 20.87 -2.15
N ALA A 381 2.66 21.72 -2.05
CA ALA A 381 2.81 22.63 -0.92
C ALA A 381 1.62 23.60 -0.82
N GLN A 382 1.16 24.14 -1.95
CA GLN A 382 -0.02 25.03 -1.99
C GLN A 382 -1.29 24.30 -1.51
N ALA A 383 -1.49 23.03 -1.85
CA ALA A 383 -2.64 22.25 -1.40
C ALA A 383 -2.66 22.06 0.13
N ILE A 384 -1.49 21.80 0.77
CA ILE A 384 -1.40 21.74 2.23
C ILE A 384 -1.81 23.07 2.86
N SER A 385 -1.23 24.17 2.36
CA SER A 385 -1.51 25.53 2.85
C SER A 385 -2.98 25.93 2.70
N ASP A 386 -3.57 25.65 1.55
CA ASP A 386 -4.97 26.01 1.25
C ASP A 386 -5.96 25.26 2.16
N ILE A 387 -5.80 23.93 2.28
CA ILE A 387 -6.69 23.11 3.11
C ILE A 387 -6.58 23.52 4.58
N TYR A 388 -5.37 23.79 5.06
CA TYR A 388 -5.19 24.28 6.42
C TYR A 388 -5.88 25.63 6.63
N LYS A 389 -5.70 26.58 5.72
CA LYS A 389 -6.33 27.91 5.81
C LYS A 389 -7.85 27.85 5.74
N ASN A 390 -8.39 26.98 4.86
CA ASN A 390 -9.83 26.90 4.62
C ASN A 390 -10.58 26.12 5.70
N SER A 391 -9.95 25.07 6.25
CA SER A 391 -10.63 24.08 7.08
C SER A 391 -9.93 23.79 8.40
N ASN A 392 -8.78 24.40 8.69
CA ASN A 392 -7.92 24.10 9.84
C ASN A 392 -7.55 22.60 9.92
N TYR A 393 -7.45 21.93 8.76
CA TYR A 393 -7.12 20.52 8.65
C TYR A 393 -5.75 20.36 8.00
N VAL A 394 -4.84 19.67 8.67
CA VAL A 394 -3.48 19.43 8.18
C VAL A 394 -3.40 18.06 7.53
N ILE A 395 -2.90 18.02 6.30
CA ILE A 395 -2.70 16.80 5.52
C ILE A 395 -1.21 16.58 5.24
N ASP A 396 -0.85 15.33 4.95
CA ASP A 396 0.50 14.97 4.49
C ASP A 396 0.72 15.29 3.00
N THR A 397 1.96 15.19 2.55
CA THR A 397 2.36 15.51 1.18
C THR A 397 1.70 14.61 0.13
N HIS A 398 1.47 13.32 0.40
CA HIS A 398 0.79 12.41 -0.52
C HIS A 398 -0.69 12.75 -0.67
N THR A 399 -1.36 13.00 0.45
CA THR A 399 -2.76 13.46 0.46
C THR A 399 -2.89 14.80 -0.25
N ALA A 400 -1.88 15.66 -0.13
CA ALA A 400 -1.85 16.96 -0.81
C ALA A 400 -1.78 16.82 -2.33
N VAL A 401 -0.99 15.88 -2.85
CA VAL A 401 -1.01 15.55 -4.30
C VAL A 401 -2.42 15.16 -4.74
N ALA A 402 -3.09 14.30 -3.98
CA ALA A 402 -4.46 13.88 -4.30
C ALA A 402 -5.45 15.05 -4.26
N ALA A 403 -5.36 15.91 -3.25
CA ALA A 403 -6.22 17.09 -3.12
C ALA A 403 -6.00 18.12 -4.25
N GLY A 404 -4.75 18.35 -4.65
CA GLY A 404 -4.42 19.22 -5.78
C GLY A 404 -4.94 18.68 -7.11
N VAL A 405 -4.82 17.36 -7.33
CA VAL A 405 -5.39 16.71 -8.51
C VAL A 405 -6.92 16.77 -8.50
N TYR A 406 -7.56 16.62 -7.34
CA TYR A 406 -9.01 16.79 -7.21
C TYR A 406 -9.47 18.20 -7.61
N LYS A 407 -8.78 19.25 -7.18
CA LYS A 407 -9.06 20.63 -7.62
C LYS A 407 -8.99 20.77 -9.14
N LYS A 408 -7.96 20.18 -9.78
CA LYS A 408 -7.83 20.18 -11.25
C LYS A 408 -9.01 19.45 -11.90
N TYR A 409 -9.38 18.28 -11.39
CA TYR A 409 -10.50 17.48 -11.88
C TYR A 409 -11.82 18.29 -11.86
N VAL A 410 -12.16 18.90 -10.73
CA VAL A 410 -13.37 19.72 -10.61
C VAL A 410 -13.32 20.92 -11.56
N SER A 411 -12.17 21.58 -11.71
CA SER A 411 -12.00 22.70 -12.62
C SER A 411 -12.17 22.31 -14.09
N GLU A 412 -11.72 21.11 -14.48
CA GLU A 412 -11.78 20.63 -15.87
C GLU A 412 -13.15 20.03 -16.23
N THR A 413 -13.85 19.42 -15.28
CA THR A 413 -15.06 18.63 -15.56
C THR A 413 -16.34 19.25 -15.04
N ALA A 414 -16.25 20.19 -14.10
CA ALA A 414 -17.38 20.71 -13.31
C ALA A 414 -18.19 19.61 -12.59
N ASP A 415 -17.56 18.47 -12.30
CA ASP A 415 -18.16 17.40 -11.51
C ASP A 415 -18.02 17.71 -10.01
N HIS A 416 -19.16 17.84 -9.34
CA HIS A 416 -19.28 18.16 -7.92
C HIS A 416 -19.89 17.00 -7.12
N LEU A 417 -19.81 15.76 -7.60
CA LEU A 417 -20.24 14.61 -6.83
C LEU A 417 -19.45 14.52 -5.51
N PRO A 418 -20.08 14.00 -4.43
CA PRO A 418 -19.38 13.75 -3.19
C PRO A 418 -18.10 12.97 -3.45
N THR A 419 -16.99 13.43 -2.91
CA THR A 419 -15.67 12.88 -3.25
C THR A 419 -14.94 12.42 -2.00
N VAL A 420 -14.43 11.18 -2.04
CA VAL A 420 -13.55 10.59 -1.02
C VAL A 420 -12.12 10.70 -1.50
N ILE A 421 -11.25 11.32 -0.70
CA ILE A 421 -9.81 11.41 -0.94
C ILE A 421 -9.10 10.45 0.02
N ALA A 422 -8.35 9.50 -0.49
CA ALA A 422 -7.55 8.60 0.33
C ALA A 422 -6.40 9.37 0.99
N SER A 423 -6.50 9.57 2.31
CA SER A 423 -5.48 10.21 3.13
C SER A 423 -4.52 9.13 3.65
N THR A 424 -3.37 8.99 2.97
CA THR A 424 -2.55 7.79 3.03
C THR A 424 -1.44 7.82 4.07
N ALA A 425 -1.13 8.97 4.64
CA ALA A 425 -0.17 9.10 5.72
C ALA A 425 -0.56 10.24 6.68
N SER A 426 -0.09 10.12 7.92
CA SER A 426 -0.18 11.21 8.89
C SER A 426 0.77 12.35 8.52
N PRO A 427 0.41 13.62 8.72
CA PRO A 427 1.31 14.74 8.52
C PRO A 427 2.60 14.64 9.36
N TYR A 428 2.54 13.97 10.50
CA TYR A 428 3.71 13.73 11.35
C TYR A 428 4.77 12.81 10.74
N LYS A 429 4.47 12.13 9.66
CA LYS A 429 5.44 11.30 8.95
C LYS A 429 6.37 12.12 8.04
N PHE A 430 5.89 13.26 7.57
CA PHE A 430 6.57 14.18 6.65
C PHE A 430 6.60 15.60 7.23
N THR A 431 6.83 15.72 8.53
CA THR A 431 6.66 16.94 9.32
C THR A 431 7.39 18.14 8.74
N ARG A 432 8.65 17.95 8.27
CA ARG A 432 9.44 19.05 7.70
C ARG A 432 8.76 19.66 6.47
N SER A 433 8.40 18.85 5.48
CA SER A 433 7.72 19.31 4.26
C SER A 433 6.36 19.93 4.55
N VAL A 434 5.63 19.37 5.52
CA VAL A 434 4.33 19.93 5.95
C VAL A 434 4.52 21.31 6.60
N MET A 435 5.48 21.46 7.50
CA MET A 435 5.77 22.74 8.17
C MET A 435 6.24 23.81 7.17
N GLU A 436 7.12 23.46 6.24
CA GLU A 436 7.56 24.35 5.16
C GLU A 436 6.37 24.81 4.29
N ALA A 437 5.46 23.91 3.94
CA ALA A 437 4.26 24.23 3.16
C ALA A 437 3.28 25.14 3.93
N LEU A 438 3.27 25.06 5.26
CA LEU A 438 2.48 25.96 6.13
C LEU A 438 3.14 27.34 6.34
N GLY A 439 4.32 27.56 5.76
CA GLY A 439 5.06 28.82 5.88
C GLY A 439 5.92 28.92 7.13
N GLU A 440 6.13 27.82 7.83
CA GLU A 440 6.89 27.76 9.08
C GLU A 440 8.31 27.23 8.83
N GLU A 441 9.27 28.12 8.68
CA GLU A 441 10.67 27.79 8.51
C GLU A 441 11.38 27.65 9.86
N HIS A 442 11.48 26.42 10.36
CA HIS A 442 12.24 26.10 11.58
C HIS A 442 13.55 25.38 11.24
N LYS A 443 14.50 26.09 10.64
CA LYS A 443 15.79 25.51 10.18
C LYS A 443 16.65 24.97 11.31
N ASP A 444 16.47 25.47 12.53
CA ASP A 444 17.24 25.09 13.71
C ASP A 444 16.65 23.92 14.50
N LEU A 445 15.43 23.44 14.14
CA LEU A 445 14.80 22.33 14.81
C LEU A 445 15.19 21.00 14.16
N ASP A 446 15.45 20.00 14.98
CA ASP A 446 15.50 18.62 14.55
C ASP A 446 14.08 18.09 14.23
N ASP A 447 13.99 16.88 13.72
CA ASP A 447 12.71 16.32 13.28
C ASP A 447 11.70 16.15 14.44
N PHE A 448 12.15 15.88 15.67
CA PHE A 448 11.26 15.80 16.83
C PHE A 448 10.84 17.19 17.33
N GLY A 449 11.71 18.18 17.24
CA GLY A 449 11.33 19.56 17.48
C GLY A 449 10.29 20.07 16.49
N LEU A 450 10.37 19.65 15.22
CA LEU A 450 9.35 19.95 14.21
C LEU A 450 8.02 19.25 14.52
N VAL A 451 8.04 18.02 15.04
CA VAL A 451 6.83 17.30 15.49
C VAL A 451 6.11 18.12 16.59
N ASP A 452 6.84 18.63 17.57
CA ASP A 452 6.29 19.45 18.65
C ASP A 452 5.72 20.78 18.10
N ALA A 453 6.44 21.41 17.17
CA ALA A 453 5.99 22.65 16.52
C ALA A 453 4.72 22.42 15.71
N LEU A 454 4.63 21.34 14.93
CA LEU A 454 3.43 20.97 14.17
C LEU A 454 2.22 20.70 15.08
N SER A 455 2.44 20.02 16.21
CA SER A 455 1.39 19.79 17.22
C SER A 455 0.87 21.09 17.82
N ALA A 456 1.78 22.02 18.15
CA ALA A 456 1.42 23.32 18.69
C ALA A 456 0.65 24.18 17.66
N LEU A 457 1.04 24.12 16.38
CA LEU A 457 0.41 24.88 15.29
C LEU A 457 -0.97 24.32 14.93
N SER A 458 -1.08 23.02 14.76
CA SER A 458 -2.29 22.35 14.25
C SER A 458 -3.30 22.00 15.34
N GLY A 459 -2.87 21.89 16.60
CA GLY A 459 -3.68 21.37 17.68
C GLY A 459 -3.91 19.83 17.59
N VAL A 460 -3.33 19.15 16.59
CA VAL A 460 -3.42 17.69 16.44
C VAL A 460 -2.43 17.03 17.40
N PRO A 461 -2.87 16.08 18.23
CA PRO A 461 -1.97 15.35 19.12
C PRO A 461 -0.89 14.58 18.34
N VAL A 462 0.31 14.51 18.90
CA VAL A 462 1.37 13.68 18.32
C VAL A 462 0.95 12.21 18.41
N PRO A 463 1.00 11.45 17.30
CA PRO A 463 0.65 10.03 17.33
C PRO A 463 1.55 9.23 18.27
N ARG A 464 0.96 8.26 19.00
CA ARG A 464 1.71 7.38 19.91
C ARG A 464 2.92 6.74 19.23
N ALA A 465 2.79 6.35 17.97
CA ALA A 465 3.86 5.76 17.18
C ALA A 465 5.09 6.67 16.98
N VAL A 466 4.92 8.00 17.06
CA VAL A 466 6.01 8.99 17.01
C VAL A 466 6.58 9.22 18.41
N GLU A 467 5.73 9.36 19.42
CA GLU A 467 6.18 9.55 20.80
C GLU A 467 7.00 8.37 21.32
N GLU A 468 6.57 7.13 21.04
CA GLU A 468 7.26 5.92 21.49
C GLU A 468 8.70 5.81 20.94
N ILE A 469 8.94 6.25 19.70
CA ILE A 469 10.29 6.17 19.11
C ILE A 469 11.24 7.28 19.58
N ARG A 470 10.73 8.37 20.15
CA ARG A 470 11.51 9.53 20.59
C ARG A 470 12.64 9.13 21.55
N THR A 471 12.30 8.29 22.52
CA THR A 471 13.24 7.81 23.55
C THR A 471 13.57 6.32 23.46
N ALA A 472 13.03 5.62 22.44
CA ALA A 472 13.25 4.19 22.29
C ALA A 472 14.74 3.86 22.05
N PRO A 473 15.27 2.80 22.68
CA PRO A 473 16.63 2.36 22.46
C PRO A 473 16.79 1.78 21.04
N VAL A 474 17.98 1.96 20.46
CA VAL A 474 18.37 1.28 19.23
C VAL A 474 18.52 -0.20 19.51
N LEU A 475 17.77 -1.04 18.83
CA LEU A 475 17.78 -2.51 18.95
C LEU A 475 18.50 -3.18 17.76
N HIS A 476 18.64 -2.46 16.66
CA HIS A 476 19.23 -2.96 15.41
C HIS A 476 20.26 -1.95 14.91
N ASP A 477 21.54 -2.30 15.02
CA ASP A 477 22.68 -1.44 14.65
C ASP A 477 23.59 -2.08 13.58
N ARG A 478 23.24 -3.28 13.10
CA ARG A 478 24.04 -4.01 12.09
C ARG A 478 24.03 -3.25 10.77
N VAL A 479 25.22 -3.06 10.18
CA VAL A 479 25.43 -2.50 8.85
C VAL A 479 26.35 -3.44 8.06
N VAL A 480 26.03 -3.70 6.79
CA VAL A 480 26.83 -4.54 5.89
C VAL A 480 26.93 -3.92 4.50
N ASP A 481 27.86 -4.38 3.69
CA ASP A 481 27.86 -4.06 2.26
C ASP A 481 26.76 -4.85 1.54
N ALA A 482 26.23 -4.34 0.43
CA ALA A 482 25.17 -5.00 -0.31
C ALA A 482 25.56 -6.42 -0.78
N VAL A 483 26.84 -6.67 -1.04
CA VAL A 483 27.38 -7.99 -1.41
C VAL A 483 27.30 -9.00 -0.27
N ASP A 484 27.31 -8.54 0.98
CA ASP A 484 27.31 -9.38 2.19
C ASP A 484 25.89 -9.66 2.72
N MET A 485 24.85 -9.13 2.08
CA MET A 485 23.47 -9.36 2.49
C MET A 485 23.09 -10.84 2.59
N PRO A 486 23.47 -11.74 1.64
CA PRO A 486 23.20 -13.18 1.80
C PRO A 486 23.83 -13.79 3.04
N ALA A 487 25.08 -13.43 3.35
CA ALA A 487 25.75 -13.88 4.55
C ALA A 487 25.06 -13.37 5.83
N ALA A 488 24.59 -12.13 5.82
CA ALA A 488 23.82 -11.58 6.93
C ALA A 488 22.50 -12.33 7.15
N VAL A 489 21.79 -12.74 6.10
CA VAL A 489 20.58 -13.58 6.19
C VAL A 489 20.91 -14.94 6.81
N LYS A 490 21.94 -15.63 6.31
CA LYS A 490 22.36 -16.92 6.86
C LYS A 490 22.70 -16.83 8.34
N ASP A 491 23.44 -15.80 8.74
CA ASP A 491 23.82 -15.59 10.13
C ASP A 491 22.60 -15.34 11.04
N ILE A 492 21.66 -14.47 10.61
CA ILE A 492 20.41 -14.22 11.32
C ILE A 492 19.59 -15.49 11.50
N LEU A 493 19.52 -16.32 10.48
CA LEU A 493 18.78 -17.58 10.48
C LEU A 493 19.59 -18.76 11.10
N LYS A 494 20.86 -18.52 11.46
CA LYS A 494 21.79 -19.53 12.01
C LYS A 494 21.98 -20.72 11.09
N ILE A 495 22.02 -20.47 9.78
CA ILE A 495 22.33 -21.47 8.74
C ILE A 495 23.84 -21.50 8.55
N LYS A 496 24.42 -22.69 8.52
CA LYS A 496 25.88 -22.88 8.35
C LYS A 496 26.31 -22.82 6.90
#